data_b819d858d5c1b58946cdea1ab59104bf
#
_entry.id   b819d858d5c1b58946cdea1ab59104bf
#
_cell.length_a   1.000
_cell.length_b   1.000
_cell.length_c   1.000
_cell.angle_alpha   90.00
_cell.angle_beta   90.00
_cell.angle_gamma   90.00
#
_symmetry.space_group_name_H-M   'P 1'
#
loop_
_entity.id
_entity.type
_entity.pdbx_description
1 polymer ?
#
loop_
_entity_poly.entity_id
_entity_poly.type
_entity_poly.pdbx_seq_one_letter_code
_entity_poly.pdbx_strand_id
1 'polypeptide(L)'
;MRTKSEELKVKVLLLITGSIAAVRIPLLVSQLIKHNYEIKCVVSENAEKLIQPISLSILSRNACILDKDQWSYLHSRPLHIDLCDWADVLIVAPLTATTLSKWVTGNADGLISSILIANDKPIIVAPAMNSKMWLNLSVQRNYIHLKDDPNVLTLNPSEGILACDEIGVGKIPPNDLIQ
;
A
#
# COMPACT_ATOMS: atom_id res chain seq x y z
N MET A 1 -31.51 -9.85 -23.52
CA MET A 1 -30.79 -9.68 -22.25
C MET A 1 -29.46 -10.42 -22.39
N ARG A 2 -28.34 -9.71 -22.58
CA ARG A 2 -27.03 -10.34 -22.61
C ARG A 2 -26.59 -10.53 -21.15
N THR A 3 -26.49 -11.77 -20.69
CA THR A 3 -25.77 -12.12 -19.47
C THR A 3 -24.31 -11.70 -19.65
N LYS A 4 -23.91 -10.60 -18.97
CA LYS A 4 -22.50 -10.30 -18.78
C LYS A 4 -21.93 -11.51 -18.02
N SER A 5 -21.07 -12.30 -18.66
CA SER A 5 -20.15 -13.19 -17.95
C SER A 5 -19.44 -12.32 -16.90
N GLU A 6 -19.55 -12.65 -15.62
CA GLU A 6 -18.76 -12.06 -14.57
C GLU A 6 -17.29 -12.41 -14.89
N GLU A 7 -16.59 -11.52 -15.58
CA GLU A 7 -15.13 -11.61 -15.69
C GLU A 7 -14.58 -11.56 -14.27
N LEU A 8 -13.89 -12.60 -13.86
CA LEU A 8 -13.18 -12.65 -12.57
C LEU A 8 -12.22 -11.46 -12.51
N LYS A 9 -12.50 -10.55 -11.60
CA LYS A 9 -11.64 -9.38 -11.37
C LYS A 9 -10.51 -9.77 -10.45
N VAL A 10 -9.31 -9.33 -10.78
CA VAL A 10 -8.17 -9.43 -9.86
C VAL A 10 -8.43 -8.53 -8.64
N LYS A 11 -8.27 -9.09 -7.46
CA LYS A 11 -8.52 -8.44 -6.17
C LYS A 11 -7.23 -7.84 -5.63
N VAL A 12 -7.21 -6.53 -5.54
CA VAL A 12 -6.06 -5.74 -5.10
C VAL A 12 -6.29 -5.23 -3.69
N LEU A 13 -5.42 -5.61 -2.76
CA LEU A 13 -5.37 -5.01 -1.42
C LEU A 13 -4.33 -3.89 -1.40
N LEU A 14 -4.79 -2.64 -1.36
CA LEU A 14 -3.94 -1.46 -1.38
C LEU A 14 -3.66 -0.97 0.04
N LEU A 15 -2.42 -1.08 0.48
CA LEU A 15 -1.92 -0.67 1.78
C LEU A 15 -1.29 0.72 1.68
N ILE A 16 -1.85 1.71 2.38
CA ILE A 16 -1.49 3.12 2.24
C ILE A 16 -0.85 3.62 3.53
N THR A 17 0.43 4.01 3.47
CA THR A 17 1.17 4.43 4.65
C THR A 17 1.48 5.94 4.66
N GLY A 18 1.88 6.48 5.82
CA GLY A 18 1.93 7.91 6.11
C GLY A 18 3.08 8.68 5.46
N SER A 19 3.10 8.78 4.15
CA SER A 19 3.93 9.69 3.37
C SER A 19 3.07 10.74 2.68
N ILE A 20 3.56 11.95 2.48
CA ILE A 20 2.85 12.98 1.71
C ILE A 20 2.43 12.50 0.32
N ALA A 21 3.12 11.51 -0.23
CA ALA A 21 2.75 10.87 -1.49
C ALA A 21 1.38 10.18 -1.44
N ALA A 22 0.83 9.90 -0.25
CA ALA A 22 -0.52 9.35 -0.06
C ALA A 22 -1.61 10.20 -0.72
N VAL A 23 -1.41 11.53 -0.85
CA VAL A 23 -2.37 12.43 -1.52
C VAL A 23 -2.59 12.10 -3.00
N ARG A 24 -1.74 11.28 -3.61
CA ARG A 24 -1.86 10.81 -5.00
C ARG A 24 -2.63 9.50 -5.13
N ILE A 25 -2.82 8.78 -4.04
CA ILE A 25 -3.42 7.45 -4.05
C ILE A 25 -4.89 7.43 -4.53
N PRO A 26 -5.74 8.43 -4.23
CA PRO A 26 -7.07 8.47 -4.82
C PRO A 26 -7.08 8.40 -6.35
N LEU A 27 -6.08 9.02 -7.01
CA LEU A 27 -5.94 8.93 -8.46
C LEU A 27 -5.53 7.53 -8.91
N LEU A 28 -4.60 6.87 -8.22
CA LEU A 28 -4.21 5.48 -8.47
C LEU A 28 -5.42 4.55 -8.34
N VAL A 29 -6.21 4.67 -7.26
CA VAL A 29 -7.43 3.88 -7.07
C VAL A 29 -8.40 4.05 -8.23
N SER A 30 -8.63 5.30 -8.68
CA SER A 30 -9.50 5.59 -9.82
C SER A 30 -9.00 4.93 -11.11
N GLN A 31 -7.69 4.89 -11.34
CA GLN A 31 -7.07 4.26 -12.50
C GLN A 31 -7.23 2.74 -12.44
N LEU A 32 -6.92 2.10 -11.32
CA LEU A 32 -7.06 0.65 -11.12
C LEU A 32 -8.53 0.20 -11.32
N ILE A 33 -9.51 0.96 -10.81
CA ILE A 33 -10.93 0.66 -11.05
C ILE A 33 -11.30 0.74 -12.55
N LYS A 34 -10.73 1.68 -13.31
CA LYS A 34 -10.93 1.76 -14.77
C LYS A 34 -10.34 0.54 -15.49
N HIS A 35 -9.28 -0.04 -14.97
CA HIS A 35 -8.67 -1.28 -15.47
C HIS A 35 -9.36 -2.56 -14.97
N ASN A 36 -10.57 -2.43 -14.41
CA ASN A 36 -11.42 -3.54 -13.98
C ASN A 36 -10.91 -4.35 -12.78
N TYR A 37 -10.02 -3.78 -11.94
CA TYR A 37 -9.63 -4.39 -10.67
C TYR A 37 -10.71 -4.20 -9.59
N GLU A 38 -10.79 -5.14 -8.65
CA GLU A 38 -11.55 -4.98 -7.41
C GLU A 38 -10.60 -4.57 -6.30
N ILE A 39 -10.87 -3.43 -5.60
CA ILE A 39 -9.90 -2.83 -4.70
C ILE A 39 -10.47 -2.68 -3.29
N LYS A 40 -9.72 -3.14 -2.29
CA LYS A 40 -9.88 -2.72 -0.89
C LYS A 40 -8.68 -1.88 -0.47
N CYS A 41 -8.95 -0.79 0.25
CA CYS A 41 -7.93 0.10 0.77
C CYS A 41 -7.79 -0.08 2.28
N VAL A 42 -6.55 -0.22 2.76
CA VAL A 42 -6.20 -0.17 4.18
C VAL A 42 -5.32 1.05 4.41
N VAL A 43 -5.70 1.91 5.35
CA VAL A 43 -5.04 3.19 5.60
C VAL A 43 -4.43 3.19 7.00
N SER A 44 -3.13 3.49 7.10
CA SER A 44 -2.47 3.66 8.39
C SER A 44 -2.94 4.94 9.09
N GLU A 45 -2.83 4.99 10.42
CA GLU A 45 -3.16 6.16 11.23
C GLU A 45 -2.51 7.47 10.72
N ASN A 46 -1.25 7.39 10.28
CA ASN A 46 -0.55 8.57 9.74
C ASN A 46 -1.01 8.93 8.32
N ALA A 47 -1.48 7.98 7.52
CA ALA A 47 -2.05 8.29 6.21
C ALA A 47 -3.45 8.92 6.34
N GLU A 48 -4.25 8.59 7.37
CA GLU A 48 -5.53 9.24 7.66
C GLU A 48 -5.39 10.76 7.85
N LYS A 49 -4.22 11.24 8.31
CA LYS A 49 -3.93 12.67 8.49
C LYS A 49 -3.71 13.41 7.17
N LEU A 50 -3.45 12.68 6.07
CA LEU A 50 -3.08 13.20 4.76
C LEU A 50 -4.20 13.06 3.72
N ILE A 51 -5.00 12.00 3.83
CA ILE A 51 -6.10 11.69 2.91
C ILE A 51 -7.34 11.27 3.69
N GLN A 52 -8.50 11.62 3.15
CA GLN A 52 -9.77 11.25 3.76
C GLN A 52 -10.18 9.83 3.33
N PRO A 53 -10.41 8.89 4.27
CA PRO A 53 -10.84 7.52 3.96
C PRO A 53 -12.11 7.45 3.12
N ILE A 54 -13.04 8.40 3.28
CA ILE A 54 -14.26 8.48 2.48
C ILE A 54 -14.00 8.60 0.99
N SER A 55 -12.94 9.34 0.59
CA SER A 55 -12.57 9.46 -0.83
C SER A 55 -12.16 8.11 -1.42
N LEU A 56 -11.40 7.32 -0.66
CA LEU A 56 -10.99 5.98 -1.06
C LEU A 56 -12.18 5.03 -1.12
N SER A 57 -13.10 5.10 -0.15
CA SER A 57 -14.31 4.27 -0.15
C SER A 57 -15.16 4.50 -1.39
N ILE A 58 -15.38 5.77 -1.76
CA ILE A 58 -16.19 6.13 -2.94
C ILE A 58 -15.50 5.67 -4.23
N LEU A 59 -14.20 5.90 -4.36
CA LEU A 59 -13.44 5.58 -5.56
C LEU A 59 -13.27 4.07 -5.76
N SER A 60 -12.97 3.32 -4.69
CA SER A 60 -12.81 1.87 -4.73
C SER A 60 -14.14 1.11 -4.78
N ARG A 61 -15.26 1.76 -4.43
CA ARG A 61 -16.59 1.14 -4.26
C ARG A 61 -16.64 0.10 -3.15
N ASN A 62 -15.69 0.15 -2.23
CA ASN A 62 -15.56 -0.68 -1.04
C ASN A 62 -15.29 0.20 0.18
N ALA A 63 -15.74 -0.21 1.35
CA ALA A 63 -15.41 0.49 2.59
C ALA A 63 -13.88 0.54 2.77
N CYS A 64 -13.36 1.73 3.05
CA CYS A 64 -11.96 1.90 3.42
C CYS A 64 -11.75 1.37 4.84
N ILE A 65 -10.72 0.57 5.02
CA ILE A 65 -10.36 -0.06 6.28
C ILE A 65 -9.26 0.77 6.95
N LEU A 66 -9.41 1.02 8.24
CA LEU A 66 -8.45 1.79 9.01
C LEU A 66 -7.58 0.85 9.86
N ASP A 67 -6.36 1.24 10.15
CA ASP A 67 -5.44 0.42 10.95
C ASP A 67 -6.04 0.05 12.33
N LYS A 68 -6.80 0.96 12.93
CA LYS A 68 -7.53 0.75 14.20
C LYS A 68 -8.67 -0.28 14.14
N ASP A 69 -9.18 -0.59 12.94
CA ASP A 69 -10.29 -1.54 12.76
C ASP A 69 -9.86 -2.98 13.07
N GLN A 70 -8.55 -3.25 13.15
CA GLN A 70 -7.99 -4.55 13.54
C GLN A 70 -8.61 -5.12 14.82
N TRP A 71 -8.96 -4.26 15.77
CA TRP A 71 -9.46 -4.64 17.08
C TRP A 71 -10.98 -4.47 17.23
N SER A 72 -11.69 -4.33 16.12
CA SER A 72 -13.14 -4.23 16.15
C SER A 72 -13.77 -5.58 16.53
N TYR A 73 -14.69 -5.54 17.50
CA TYR A 73 -15.46 -6.71 17.94
C TYR A 73 -16.47 -7.22 16.87
N LEU A 74 -16.60 -6.51 15.76
CA LEU A 74 -17.46 -6.91 14.65
C LEU A 74 -16.84 -8.01 13.78
N HIS A 75 -15.55 -8.29 13.94
CA HIS A 75 -14.85 -9.33 13.19
C HIS A 75 -14.94 -10.67 13.92
N SER A 76 -15.39 -11.71 13.23
CA SER A 76 -15.42 -13.10 13.73
C SER A 76 -14.09 -13.84 13.50
N ARG A 77 -13.22 -13.30 12.63
CA ARG A 77 -11.86 -13.77 12.35
C ARG A 77 -10.87 -12.61 12.43
N PRO A 78 -9.57 -12.88 12.63
CA PRO A 78 -8.55 -11.84 12.58
C PRO A 78 -8.57 -11.10 11.23
N LEU A 79 -8.79 -9.79 11.26
CA LEU A 79 -9.03 -8.98 10.06
C LEU A 79 -7.87 -9.07 9.05
N HIS A 80 -6.60 -9.11 9.53
CA HIS A 80 -5.44 -9.25 8.66
C HIS A 80 -5.46 -10.57 7.86
N ILE A 81 -5.93 -11.67 8.45
CA ILE A 81 -6.08 -12.95 7.75
C ILE A 81 -7.17 -12.88 6.71
N ASP A 82 -8.35 -12.33 7.05
CA ASP A 82 -9.46 -12.18 6.10
C ASP A 82 -9.06 -11.33 4.88
N LEU A 83 -8.23 -10.31 5.09
CA LEU A 83 -7.74 -9.44 4.02
C LEU A 83 -6.69 -10.14 3.13
N CYS A 84 -5.79 -10.91 3.72
CA CYS A 84 -4.83 -11.74 2.98
C CYS A 84 -5.55 -12.81 2.14
N ASP A 85 -6.52 -13.51 2.72
CA ASP A 85 -7.31 -14.54 2.02
C ASP A 85 -8.15 -13.95 0.88
N TRP A 86 -8.63 -12.72 1.03
CA TRP A 86 -9.42 -12.04 0.01
C TRP A 86 -8.60 -11.60 -1.20
N ALA A 87 -7.33 -11.19 -1.00
CA ALA A 87 -6.50 -10.56 -2.02
C ALA A 87 -5.87 -11.59 -2.97
N ASP A 88 -5.74 -11.23 -4.24
CA ASP A 88 -4.89 -11.93 -5.22
C ASP A 88 -3.49 -11.30 -5.26
N VAL A 89 -3.40 -9.98 -5.02
CA VAL A 89 -2.15 -9.22 -5.01
C VAL A 89 -2.25 -8.06 -4.01
N LEU A 90 -1.14 -7.74 -3.38
CA LEU A 90 -1.01 -6.56 -2.51
C LEU A 90 -0.23 -5.46 -3.21
N ILE A 91 -0.61 -4.20 -2.94
CA ILE A 91 0.17 -3.03 -3.33
C ILE A 91 0.43 -2.20 -2.08
N VAL A 92 1.69 -1.90 -1.79
CA VAL A 92 2.08 -0.98 -0.73
C VAL A 92 2.51 0.35 -1.35
N ALA A 93 1.62 1.31 -1.32
CA ALA A 93 1.82 2.61 -1.97
C ALA A 93 1.16 3.75 -1.16
N PRO A 94 1.94 4.69 -0.66
CA PRO A 94 3.39 4.69 -0.55
C PRO A 94 3.91 3.75 0.55
N LEU A 95 5.12 3.20 0.38
CA LEU A 95 5.85 2.54 1.47
C LEU A 95 6.73 3.57 2.19
N THR A 96 6.51 3.78 3.49
CA THR A 96 7.36 4.63 4.35
C THR A 96 8.52 3.85 4.95
N ALA A 97 9.57 4.57 5.38
CA ALA A 97 10.70 3.96 6.11
C ALA A 97 10.26 3.24 7.40
N THR A 98 9.24 3.76 8.09
CA THR A 98 8.67 3.13 9.30
C THR A 98 8.06 1.77 8.97
N THR A 99 7.19 1.71 7.97
CA THR A 99 6.52 0.46 7.57
C THR A 99 7.52 -0.55 7.01
N LEU A 100 8.50 -0.10 6.21
CA LEU A 100 9.61 -0.92 5.73
C LEU A 100 10.38 -1.55 6.89
N SER A 101 10.74 -0.76 7.90
CA SER A 101 11.47 -1.25 9.07
C SER A 101 10.68 -2.29 9.84
N LYS A 102 9.39 -2.02 10.13
CA LYS A 102 8.51 -2.95 10.83
C LYS A 102 8.38 -4.28 10.11
N TRP A 103 8.16 -4.23 8.80
CA TRP A 103 8.00 -5.43 7.97
C TRP A 103 9.25 -6.29 8.00
N VAL A 104 10.42 -5.71 7.69
CA VAL A 104 11.70 -6.44 7.63
C VAL A 104 12.12 -7.01 8.98
N THR A 105 11.74 -6.36 10.09
CA THR A 105 12.05 -6.86 11.45
C THR A 105 10.97 -7.75 12.04
N GLY A 106 9.89 -8.04 11.31
CA GLY A 106 8.80 -8.90 11.79
C GLY A 106 7.93 -8.24 12.89
N ASN A 107 7.87 -6.92 12.95
CA ASN A 107 7.07 -6.20 13.93
C ASN A 107 5.62 -6.02 13.46
N ALA A 108 4.70 -6.82 14.01
CA ALA A 108 3.26 -6.85 13.69
C ALA A 108 2.42 -6.03 14.69
N ASP A 109 2.75 -4.75 14.90
CA ASP A 109 2.11 -3.89 15.91
C ASP A 109 0.82 -3.18 15.43
N GLY A 110 0.45 -3.33 14.15
CA GLY A 110 -0.76 -2.77 13.54
C GLY A 110 -1.30 -3.63 12.41
N LEU A 111 -2.45 -3.25 11.86
CA LEU A 111 -3.12 -4.02 10.80
C LEU A 111 -2.24 -4.17 9.56
N ILE A 112 -1.65 -3.07 9.07
CA ILE A 112 -0.81 -3.10 7.86
C ILE A 112 0.42 -4.00 8.07
N SER A 113 1.11 -3.87 9.20
CA SER A 113 2.29 -4.71 9.49
C SER A 113 1.92 -6.18 9.68
N SER A 114 0.77 -6.47 10.31
CA SER A 114 0.25 -7.84 10.43
C SER A 114 -0.09 -8.45 9.08
N ILE A 115 -0.73 -7.67 8.16
CA ILE A 115 -1.01 -8.12 6.80
C ILE A 115 0.28 -8.45 6.06
N LEU A 116 1.28 -7.55 6.10
CA LEU A 116 2.55 -7.73 5.38
C LEU A 116 3.33 -8.97 5.83
N ILE A 117 3.26 -9.30 7.12
CA ILE A 117 3.95 -10.47 7.70
C ILE A 117 3.17 -11.77 7.46
N ALA A 118 1.84 -11.72 7.48
CA ALA A 118 0.99 -12.90 7.29
C ALA A 118 0.74 -13.25 5.81
N ASN A 119 1.06 -12.36 4.88
CA ASN A 119 0.72 -12.50 3.47
C ASN A 119 1.63 -13.49 2.73
N ASP A 120 1.03 -14.33 1.88
CA ASP A 120 1.68 -15.27 0.96
C ASP A 120 1.50 -14.92 -0.52
N LYS A 121 0.79 -13.81 -0.83
CA LYS A 121 0.51 -13.36 -2.20
C LYS A 121 1.60 -12.43 -2.72
N PRO A 122 1.71 -12.25 -4.05
CA PRO A 122 2.60 -11.25 -4.63
C PRO A 122 2.35 -9.84 -4.08
N ILE A 123 3.42 -9.09 -3.84
CA ILE A 123 3.36 -7.72 -3.32
C ILE A 123 4.13 -6.77 -4.25
N ILE A 124 3.49 -5.68 -4.66
CA ILE A 124 4.14 -4.57 -5.36
C ILE A 124 4.41 -3.46 -4.34
N VAL A 125 5.63 -2.92 -4.34
CA VAL A 125 6.07 -1.94 -3.34
C VAL A 125 6.53 -0.66 -4.00
N ALA A 126 5.90 0.46 -3.66
CA ALA A 126 6.21 1.80 -4.14
C ALA A 126 6.72 2.71 -3.00
N PRO A 127 8.04 2.77 -2.74
CA PRO A 127 8.58 3.60 -1.66
C PRO A 127 8.44 5.09 -1.97
N ALA A 128 8.18 5.89 -0.91
CA ALA A 128 8.17 7.35 -1.01
C ALA A 128 8.57 7.99 0.32
N MET A 129 9.69 8.72 0.31
CA MET A 129 10.23 9.43 1.45
C MET A 129 11.21 10.51 1.02
N ASN A 130 11.65 11.37 1.95
CA ASN A 130 12.70 12.35 1.68
C ASN A 130 14.00 11.68 1.22
N SER A 131 14.78 12.33 0.33
CA SER A 131 16.03 11.80 -0.23
C SER A 131 17.05 11.41 0.85
N LYS A 132 17.20 12.22 1.89
CA LYS A 132 18.13 11.94 3.00
C LYS A 132 17.72 10.65 3.75
N MET A 133 16.43 10.43 3.91
CA MET A 133 15.91 9.18 4.48
C MET A 133 16.15 8.00 3.53
N TRP A 134 15.85 8.18 2.24
CA TRP A 134 16.05 7.12 1.25
C TRP A 134 17.51 6.68 1.16
N LEU A 135 18.45 7.63 1.15
CA LEU A 135 19.89 7.36 1.07
C LEU A 135 20.50 6.90 2.40
N ASN A 136 19.75 6.89 3.49
CA ASN A 136 20.25 6.43 4.78
C ASN A 136 20.55 4.92 4.74
N LEU A 137 21.72 4.54 5.24
CA LEU A 137 22.21 3.15 5.22
C LEU A 137 21.22 2.14 5.84
N SER A 138 20.51 2.51 6.92
CA SER A 138 19.53 1.65 7.55
C SER A 138 18.31 1.40 6.65
N VAL A 139 17.86 2.43 5.92
CA VAL A 139 16.75 2.32 4.97
C VAL A 139 17.18 1.47 3.76
N GLN A 140 18.37 1.73 3.21
CA GLN A 140 18.90 0.98 2.07
C GLN A 140 19.10 -0.50 2.42
N ARG A 141 19.66 -0.81 3.60
CA ARG A 141 19.80 -2.19 4.09
C ARG A 141 18.44 -2.89 4.15
N ASN A 142 17.43 -2.25 4.75
CA ASN A 142 16.09 -2.82 4.87
C ASN A 142 15.44 -3.01 3.49
N TYR A 143 15.66 -2.07 2.57
CA TYR A 143 15.12 -2.16 1.22
C TYR A 143 15.78 -3.27 0.38
N ILE A 144 17.10 -3.46 0.52
CA ILE A 144 17.81 -4.58 -0.09
C ILE A 144 17.29 -5.91 0.45
N HIS A 145 17.12 -6.02 1.77
CA HIS A 145 16.55 -7.23 2.38
C HIS A 145 15.15 -7.55 1.85
N LEU A 146 14.32 -6.53 1.63
CA LEU A 146 12.99 -6.70 1.04
C LEU A 146 13.05 -7.22 -0.40
N LYS A 147 14.06 -6.81 -1.18
CA LYS A 147 14.27 -7.29 -2.56
C LYS A 147 14.63 -8.77 -2.66
N ASP A 148 15.14 -9.36 -1.58
CA ASP A 148 15.51 -10.78 -1.56
C ASP A 148 14.27 -11.69 -1.41
N ASP A 149 13.09 -11.12 -1.08
CA ASP A 149 11.83 -11.87 -1.05
C ASP A 149 11.30 -12.08 -2.47
N PRO A 150 11.18 -13.33 -2.93
CA PRO A 150 10.73 -13.64 -4.30
C PRO A 150 9.27 -13.21 -4.58
N ASN A 151 8.46 -13.00 -3.55
CA ASN A 151 7.09 -12.54 -3.68
C ASN A 151 6.97 -11.01 -3.77
N VAL A 152 8.07 -10.27 -3.60
CA VAL A 152 8.05 -8.80 -3.54
C VAL A 152 8.67 -8.18 -4.79
N LEU A 153 7.84 -7.49 -5.56
CA LEU A 153 8.28 -6.61 -6.64
C LEU A 153 8.50 -5.20 -6.11
N THR A 154 9.75 -4.79 -6.00
CA THR A 154 10.09 -3.45 -5.53
C THR A 154 10.26 -2.48 -6.69
N LEU A 155 9.53 -1.36 -6.65
CA LEU A 155 9.72 -0.23 -7.55
C LEU A 155 10.71 0.76 -6.93
N ASN A 156 11.66 1.23 -7.74
CA ASN A 156 12.55 2.30 -7.24
C ASN A 156 11.80 3.63 -7.17
N PRO A 157 12.04 4.46 -6.13
CA PRO A 157 11.48 5.79 -6.09
C PRO A 157 12.02 6.65 -7.26
N SER A 158 11.17 7.53 -7.76
CA SER A 158 11.51 8.42 -8.86
C SER A 158 12.32 9.64 -8.36
N GLU A 159 13.05 10.26 -9.28
CA GLU A 159 13.65 11.57 -9.06
C GLU A 159 12.63 12.69 -9.32
N GLY A 160 12.81 13.82 -8.66
CA GLY A 160 12.03 15.01 -8.90
C GLY A 160 11.98 15.96 -7.70
N ILE A 161 11.17 16.99 -7.82
CA ILE A 161 10.92 17.92 -6.71
C ILE A 161 10.14 17.20 -5.63
N LEU A 162 10.69 17.18 -4.43
CA LEU A 162 10.09 16.61 -3.22
C LEU A 162 9.25 17.67 -2.48
N ALA A 163 8.47 17.24 -1.50
CA ALA A 163 7.65 18.14 -0.68
C ALA A 163 8.45 19.14 0.18
N CYS A 164 9.76 18.97 0.28
CA CYS A 164 10.69 19.90 0.95
C CYS A 164 11.41 20.85 -0.04
N ASP A 165 10.91 20.98 -1.27
CA ASP A 165 11.46 21.78 -2.36
C ASP A 165 12.88 21.36 -2.83
N GLU A 166 13.42 20.26 -2.29
CA GLU A 166 14.68 19.68 -2.75
C GLU A 166 14.44 18.82 -4.00
N ILE A 167 15.37 18.85 -4.95
CA ILE A 167 15.38 17.90 -6.08
C ILE A 167 16.18 16.67 -5.66
N GLY A 168 15.57 15.49 -5.78
CA GLY A 168 16.25 14.26 -5.40
C GLY A 168 15.41 13.00 -5.61
N VAL A 169 16.01 11.85 -5.26
CA VAL A 169 15.35 10.54 -5.28
C VAL A 169 14.50 10.37 -4.03
N GLY A 170 13.27 9.90 -4.16
CA GLY A 170 12.38 9.66 -3.01
C GLY A 170 10.92 9.89 -3.31
N LYS A 171 10.61 10.37 -4.51
CA LYS A 171 9.23 10.55 -5.00
C LYS A 171 8.60 9.19 -5.31
N ILE A 172 7.31 9.04 -5.00
CA ILE A 172 6.56 7.84 -5.37
C ILE A 172 6.70 7.56 -6.89
N PRO A 173 6.91 6.31 -7.31
CA PRO A 173 6.90 5.94 -8.71
C PRO A 173 5.62 6.40 -9.43
N PRO A 174 5.66 6.65 -10.75
CA PRO A 174 4.47 6.93 -11.53
C PRO A 174 3.42 5.81 -11.42
N ASN A 175 2.14 6.16 -11.49
CA ASN A 175 1.05 5.20 -11.34
C ASN A 175 1.05 4.10 -12.39
N ASP A 176 1.49 4.39 -13.61
CA ASP A 176 1.63 3.43 -14.71
C ASP A 176 2.64 2.31 -14.44
N LEU A 177 3.59 2.53 -13.54
CA LEU A 177 4.50 1.49 -13.06
C LEU A 177 3.92 0.67 -11.90
N ILE A 178 2.87 1.16 -11.23
CA ILE A 178 2.23 0.51 -10.09
C ILE A 178 1.04 -0.36 -10.55
N GLN A 179 0.47 -0.05 -11.69
CA GLN A 179 -0.64 -0.78 -12.33
C GLN A 179 -0.16 -2.08 -12.98
#